data_f301082559a6ae8e4cb244bb563dc965
#
_entry.id   f301082559a6ae8e4cb244bb563dc965
#
_cell.length_a   1.000
_cell.length_b   1.000
_cell.length_c   1.000
_cell.angle_alpha   90.00
_cell.angle_beta   90.00
_cell.angle_gamma   90.00
#
_symmetry.space_group_name_H-M   'P 1'
#
loop_
_entity.id
_entity.type
_entity.pdbx_description
1 polymer ?
#
loop_
_entity_poly.entity_id
_entity_poly.type
_entity_poly.pdbx_seq_one_letter_code
_entity_poly.pdbx_strand_id
1 'polypeptide(L)'
;MYILKGNSMKIIALNLPRDLIENDLKDMFNSYGDVKNCTIVMDDKTGKSKGFAFLEMPNEREAEKAIEKLHGTKIHKEKIRVKLANQ
;
A
#
# COMPACT_ATOMS: atom_id res chain seq x y z
N MET A 1 17.50 11.34 -20.25
CA MET A 1 17.22 11.45 -19.77
C MET A 1 16.68 11.30 -18.91
N TYR A 2 16.57 11.27 -18.68
CA TYR A 2 16.16 11.35 -17.88
C TYR A 2 15.47 11.12 -17.18
N ILE A 3 15.16 11.00 -17.02
CA ILE A 3 14.58 10.89 -16.38
C ILE A 3 13.92 10.65 -15.73
N LEU A 4 13.62 10.63 -15.71
CA LEU A 4 13.00 10.53 -15.05
C LEU A 4 12.42 9.95 -14.37
N LYS A 5 12.58 9.74 -14.26
CA LYS A 5 12.13 9.23 -13.67
C LYS A 5 12.05 8.99 -12.49
N GLY A 6 12.53 8.82 -12.26
CA GLY A 6 12.49 8.56 -10.85
C GLY A 6 11.13 8.64 -10.21
N ASN A 7 10.18 8.37 -10.97
CA ASN A 7 8.82 8.43 -10.50
C ASN A 7 8.44 7.15 -9.79
N SER A 8 8.14 7.30 -8.50
CA SER A 8 7.61 6.17 -7.74
C SER A 8 6.14 6.01 -8.04
N MET A 9 5.71 4.76 -7.96
CA MET A 9 4.29 4.45 -8.09
C MET A 9 3.62 4.61 -6.75
N LYS A 10 2.54 5.38 -6.73
CA LYS A 10 1.77 5.58 -5.50
C LYS A 10 0.58 4.65 -5.50
N ILE A 11 0.41 3.97 -4.38
CA ILE A 11 -0.59 2.92 -4.23
C ILE A 11 -1.48 3.27 -3.06
N ILE A 12 -2.77 2.97 -3.20
CA ILE A 12 -3.70 3.08 -2.08
C ILE A 12 -4.23 1.70 -1.77
N ALA A 13 -4.22 1.35 -0.47
CA ALA A 13 -4.77 0.10 0.02
C ALA A 13 -5.98 0.42 0.88
N LEU A 14 -7.12 -0.17 0.55
CA LEU A 14 -8.41 0.14 1.17
C LEU A 14 -8.98 -1.07 1.88
N ASN A 15 -9.91 -0.79 2.78
CA ASN A 15 -10.61 -1.83 3.53
C ASN A 15 -9.68 -2.68 4.37
N LEU A 16 -8.69 -2.01 4.97
CA LEU A 16 -7.72 -2.68 5.83
C LEU A 16 -8.31 -2.94 7.21
N PRO A 17 -7.94 -4.07 7.84
CA PRO A 17 -8.32 -4.27 9.24
C PRO A 17 -7.79 -3.13 10.10
N ARG A 18 -8.57 -2.72 11.08
CA ARG A 18 -8.20 -1.58 11.92
C ARG A 18 -7.01 -1.88 12.82
N ASP A 19 -6.73 -3.13 13.07
CA ASP A 19 -5.59 -3.52 13.91
C ASP A 19 -4.33 -3.82 13.11
N LEU A 20 -4.36 -3.68 11.81
CA LEU A 20 -3.19 -3.90 10.97
C LEU A 20 -2.20 -2.76 11.19
N ILE A 21 -0.93 -3.11 11.38
CA ILE A 21 0.11 -2.10 11.58
C ILE A 21 0.93 -1.92 10.30
N GLU A 22 1.67 -0.81 10.25
CA GLU A 22 2.42 -0.46 9.06
C GLU A 22 3.45 -1.50 8.68
N ASN A 23 4.14 -2.08 9.66
CA ASN A 23 5.15 -3.09 9.35
C ASN A 23 4.56 -4.31 8.66
N ASP A 24 3.37 -4.72 9.09
CA ASP A 24 2.72 -5.88 8.47
C ASP A 24 2.37 -5.57 7.02
N LEU A 25 1.81 -4.40 6.79
CA LEU A 25 1.42 -4.01 5.44
C LEU A 25 2.64 -3.85 4.55
N LYS A 26 3.68 -3.22 5.08
CA LYS A 26 4.91 -3.02 4.34
C LYS A 26 5.53 -4.35 3.94
N ASP A 27 5.53 -5.32 4.86
CA ASP A 27 6.09 -6.64 4.58
C ASP A 27 5.36 -7.33 3.44
N MET A 28 4.04 -7.17 3.39
CA MET A 28 3.26 -7.77 2.32
C MET A 28 3.69 -7.24 0.96
N PHE A 29 3.86 -5.92 0.87
CA PHE A 29 4.27 -5.30 -0.38
C PHE A 29 5.73 -5.57 -0.69
N ASN A 30 6.58 -5.66 0.34
CA ASN A 30 8.00 -5.98 0.15
C ASN A 30 8.21 -7.35 -0.48
N SER A 31 7.24 -8.23 -0.36
CA SER A 31 7.32 -9.54 -1.01
C SER A 31 7.38 -9.41 -2.52
N TYR A 32 6.94 -8.29 -3.06
CA TYR A 32 6.90 -8.09 -4.51
C TYR A 32 7.92 -7.07 -4.99
N GLY A 33 8.54 -6.33 -4.08
CA GLY A 33 9.54 -5.35 -4.44
C GLY A 33 9.76 -4.35 -3.34
N ASP A 34 10.69 -3.43 -3.59
CA ASP A 34 11.04 -2.41 -2.59
C ASP A 34 9.89 -1.47 -2.32
N VAL A 35 9.68 -1.17 -1.05
CA VAL A 35 8.68 -0.20 -0.61
C VAL A 35 9.42 1.01 -0.06
N LYS A 36 9.21 2.16 -0.67
CA LYS A 36 9.85 3.39 -0.24
C LYS A 36 9.15 4.01 0.96
N ASN A 37 7.84 4.02 0.93
CA ASN A 37 7.03 4.57 2.01
C ASN A 37 5.79 3.73 2.20
N CYS A 38 5.35 3.66 3.46
CA CYS A 38 4.10 3.00 3.80
C CYS A 38 3.50 3.72 4.99
N THR A 39 2.34 4.33 4.80
CA THR A 39 1.69 5.12 5.84
C THR A 39 0.23 4.72 5.95
N ILE A 40 -0.15 4.19 7.10
CA ILE A 40 -1.55 3.93 7.41
C ILE A 40 -2.14 5.24 7.93
N VAL A 41 -3.27 5.65 7.34
CA VAL A 41 -3.90 6.90 7.72
C VAL A 41 -4.62 6.72 9.05
N MET A 42 -4.33 7.61 9.99
CA MET A 42 -4.88 7.52 11.33
C MET A 42 -5.90 8.62 11.57
N ASP A 43 -6.89 8.31 12.39
CA ASP A 43 -7.88 9.31 12.80
C ASP A 43 -7.28 10.22 13.86
N ASP A 44 -7.33 11.52 13.62
CA ASP A 44 -6.73 12.51 14.52
C ASP A 44 -7.33 12.47 15.92
N LYS A 45 -8.61 12.18 15.99
CA LYS A 45 -9.32 12.27 17.26
C LYS A 45 -9.15 11.03 18.11
N THR A 46 -9.18 9.86 17.48
CA THR A 46 -9.14 8.59 18.21
C THR A 46 -7.79 7.95 18.20
N GLY A 47 -6.91 8.33 17.25
CA GLY A 47 -5.62 7.69 17.07
C GLY A 47 -5.69 6.32 16.46
N LYS A 48 -6.85 5.94 15.96
CA LYS A 48 -7.05 4.62 15.37
C LYS A 48 -6.95 4.68 13.85
N SER A 49 -6.64 3.53 13.25
CA SER A 49 -6.55 3.43 11.81
C SER A 49 -7.89 3.72 11.15
N LYS A 50 -7.84 4.47 10.05
CA LYS A 50 -9.05 4.70 9.25
C LYS A 50 -9.32 3.56 8.29
N GLY A 51 -8.45 2.56 8.25
CA GLY A 51 -8.67 1.39 7.41
C GLY A 51 -8.15 1.57 5.99
N PHE A 52 -7.28 2.53 5.76
CA PHE A 52 -6.63 2.64 4.46
C PHE A 52 -5.23 3.22 4.62
N ALA A 53 -4.43 3.02 3.60
CA ALA A 53 -3.01 3.39 3.66
C ALA A 53 -2.53 3.79 2.29
N PHE A 54 -1.44 4.56 2.29
CA PHE A 54 -0.73 4.91 1.07
C PHE A 54 0.64 4.29 1.12
N LEU A 55 1.05 3.76 -0.03
CA LEU A 55 2.38 3.19 -0.17
C LEU A 55 3.03 3.78 -1.40
N GLU A 56 4.35 3.70 -1.43
CA GLU A 56 5.10 4.19 -2.56
C GLU A 56 6.15 3.15 -2.91
N MET A 57 6.14 2.68 -4.16
CA MET A 57 7.12 1.71 -4.65
C MET A 57 7.85 2.32 -5.84
N PRO A 58 9.19 2.34 -5.81
CA PRO A 58 9.92 3.00 -6.89
C PRO A 58 9.92 2.24 -8.22
N ASN A 59 9.72 0.94 -8.17
CA ASN A 59 9.76 0.14 -9.39
C ASN A 59 8.36 -0.12 -9.90
N GLU A 60 8.09 0.33 -11.12
CA GLU A 60 6.74 0.26 -11.68
C GLU A 60 6.25 -1.17 -11.82
N ARG A 61 7.11 -2.06 -12.32
CA ARG A 61 6.71 -3.45 -12.53
C ARG A 61 6.41 -4.17 -11.22
N GLU A 62 7.24 -3.90 -10.22
CA GLU A 62 7.02 -4.49 -8.91
C GLU A 62 5.75 -3.98 -8.29
N ALA A 63 5.48 -2.68 -8.45
CA ALA A 63 4.26 -2.08 -7.93
C ALA A 63 3.03 -2.69 -8.58
N GLU A 64 3.07 -2.85 -9.90
CA GLU A 64 1.95 -3.45 -10.62
C GLU A 64 1.70 -4.88 -10.18
N LYS A 65 2.76 -5.62 -9.97
CA LYS A 65 2.62 -7.00 -9.50
C LYS A 65 2.03 -7.06 -8.10
N ALA A 66 2.50 -6.17 -7.23
CA ALA A 66 1.96 -6.12 -5.87
C ALA A 66 0.47 -5.81 -5.89
N ILE A 67 0.07 -4.85 -6.70
CA ILE A 67 -1.34 -4.50 -6.82
C ILE A 67 -2.15 -5.70 -7.30
N GLU A 68 -1.67 -6.35 -8.35
CA GLU A 68 -2.37 -7.48 -8.94
C GLU A 68 -2.55 -8.63 -7.94
N LYS A 69 -1.49 -8.92 -7.20
CA LYS A 69 -1.48 -10.07 -6.31
C LYS A 69 -2.20 -9.81 -4.99
N LEU A 70 -2.15 -8.57 -4.52
CA LEU A 70 -2.72 -8.26 -3.21
C LEU A 70 -4.15 -7.77 -3.25
N HIS A 71 -4.59 -7.25 -4.40
CA HIS A 71 -5.97 -6.80 -4.53
C HIS A 71 -6.91 -7.98 -4.32
N GLY A 72 -7.87 -7.82 -3.41
CA GLY A 72 -8.83 -8.88 -3.13
C GLY A 72 -8.36 -9.92 -2.15
N THR A 73 -7.16 -9.76 -1.60
CA THR A 73 -6.64 -10.68 -0.58
C THR A 73 -7.36 -10.45 0.73
N LYS A 74 -7.63 -11.53 1.45
CA LYS A 74 -8.23 -11.42 2.77
C LYS A 74 -7.16 -11.28 3.84
N ILE A 75 -7.34 -10.28 4.70
CA ILE A 75 -6.52 -10.09 5.88
C ILE A 75 -7.46 -9.99 7.06
N HIS A 76 -7.34 -10.87 8.05
CA HIS A 76 -8.20 -10.86 9.23
C HIS A 76 -9.67 -10.77 8.84
N LYS A 77 -10.08 -11.53 7.82
CA LYS A 77 -11.46 -11.59 7.35
C LYS A 77 -11.88 -10.41 6.48
N GLU A 78 -11.04 -9.39 6.33
CA GLU A 78 -11.35 -8.26 5.48
C GLU A 78 -10.72 -8.47 4.11
N LYS A 79 -11.49 -8.25 3.06
CA LYS A 79 -10.99 -8.36 1.71
C LYS A 79 -10.46 -7.00 1.30
N ILE A 80 -9.14 -6.87 1.24
CA ILE A 80 -8.55 -5.56 0.95
C ILE A 80 -8.61 -5.24 -0.53
N ARG A 81 -8.54 -3.96 -0.83
CA ARG A 81 -8.53 -3.45 -2.19
C ARG A 81 -7.26 -2.65 -2.39
N VAL A 82 -6.55 -2.94 -3.46
CA VAL A 82 -5.27 -2.28 -3.74
C VAL A 82 -5.31 -1.75 -5.16
N LYS A 83 -4.96 -0.48 -5.32
CA LYS A 83 -4.95 0.11 -6.66
C LYS A 83 -4.02 1.30 -6.69
N LEU A 84 -3.75 1.80 -7.89
CA LEU A 84 -2.95 3.01 -8.03
C LEU A 84 -3.68 4.19 -7.42
N ALA A 85 -2.95 5.01 -6.68
CA ALA A 85 -3.54 6.15 -5.98
C ALA A 85 -3.51 7.42 -6.82
N ASN A 86 -2.48 7.56 -7.63
CA ASN A 86 -2.34 8.77 -8.40
C ASN A 86 -2.96 8.59 -9.76
N GLN A 87 -3.50 9.59 -10.24
CA GLN A 87 -4.09 9.44 -11.52
C GLN A 87 -4.08 10.64 -12.29
#